data_bd9a4b38ed46e328e8441dacab5ac15d
#
_entry.id   bd9a4b38ed46e328e8441dacab5ac15d
#
_cell.length_a   1.000
_cell.length_b   1.000
_cell.length_c   1.000
_cell.angle_alpha   90.00
_cell.angle_beta   90.00
_cell.angle_gamma   90.00
#
_symmetry.space_group_name_H-M   'P 1'
#
loop_
_entity.id
_entity.type
_entity.pdbx_description
1 polymer ?
#
loop_
_entity_poly.entity_id
_entity_poly.type
_entity_poly.pdbx_seq_one_letter_code
_entity_poly.pdbx_strand_id
1 'polypeptide(L)'
;MRAETEELVRRLKNPRWYIEHFLCIRTKKGKLARLVMKPAQRKLYEVMKREHDAGRPVRIVILKARQLGFSTVTEAVFFHDSATRPLVRTLIAAHREDATANLFKMNKIFYDNLPAALKPMRKNSNAQEIVFENPTKDAAEKERNPGLMSSIRCVTAKGGGIGRSDTLTNVHASEAAFWPQMEETLDALLQAVPDDPDTAVVIESTPNGFNAFKRFWDAAVDGTVAFVPLFFPWFDEPEYRAPVADGTEWTEEELAMKAAYGLDEEQLMWRRNTIAGKLRGDAEKFRQEYPSCAEEAFLMSGDPFFDNAKLLLCLKAAPRMLRRGRYVYAESENLRPEGWTWQEAADGEISIYAEPEERAPYVFGGDTAGDGSDRFTAHGLDNRTGGQTAQLWYDGGSELWYAQQLYCLGMDYNGALLSVV
;
A
#
# COMPACT_ATOMS: atom_id res chain seq x y z
N MET A 1 -33.03 1.95 33.08
CA MET A 1 -32.26 0.68 33.17
C MET A 1 -32.22 -0.09 31.83
N ARG A 2 -33.33 -0.67 31.30
CA ARG A 2 -33.27 -1.50 30.08
C ARG A 2 -32.78 -0.72 28.84
N ALA A 3 -33.33 0.46 28.57
CA ALA A 3 -32.92 1.32 27.46
C ALA A 3 -31.49 1.84 27.58
N GLU A 4 -31.00 2.15 28.75
CA GLU A 4 -29.61 2.56 28.99
C GLU A 4 -28.63 1.41 28.78
N THR A 5 -29.02 0.19 29.15
CA THR A 5 -28.23 -1.01 28.91
C THR A 5 -28.14 -1.31 27.42
N GLU A 6 -29.24 -1.23 26.68
CA GLU A 6 -29.28 -1.42 25.20
C GLU A 6 -28.44 -0.36 24.49
N GLU A 7 -28.51 0.89 24.90
CA GLU A 7 -27.67 1.96 24.37
C GLU A 7 -26.18 1.72 24.67
N LEU A 8 -25.83 1.28 25.87
CA LEU A 8 -24.44 0.96 26.21
C LEU A 8 -23.93 -0.20 25.35
N VAL A 9 -24.71 -1.26 25.18
CA VAL A 9 -24.36 -2.40 24.32
C VAL A 9 -24.15 -1.94 22.88
N ARG A 10 -25.01 -1.07 22.34
CA ARG A 10 -24.87 -0.48 21.01
C ARG A 10 -23.56 0.30 20.87
N ARG A 11 -23.20 1.11 21.88
CA ARG A 11 -21.95 1.87 21.91
C ARG A 11 -20.73 0.97 21.99
N LEU A 12 -20.77 -0.09 22.79
CA LEU A 12 -19.69 -1.06 22.93
C LEU A 12 -19.41 -1.79 21.60
N LYS A 13 -20.45 -2.00 20.75
CA LYS A 13 -20.29 -2.55 19.41
C LYS A 13 -19.70 -1.58 18.39
N ASN A 14 -19.61 -0.28 18.70
CA ASN A 14 -18.97 0.70 17.83
C ASN A 14 -17.46 0.72 18.10
N PRO A 15 -16.60 0.25 17.18
CA PRO A 15 -15.16 0.12 17.42
C PRO A 15 -14.53 1.45 17.80
N ARG A 16 -14.84 2.55 17.10
CA ARG A 16 -14.27 3.87 17.40
C ARG A 16 -14.62 4.33 18.81
N TRP A 17 -15.90 4.24 19.18
CA TRP A 17 -16.32 4.64 20.52
C TRP A 17 -15.62 3.80 21.60
N TYR A 18 -15.56 2.48 21.40
CA TYR A 18 -14.87 1.56 22.30
C TYR A 18 -13.37 1.91 22.43
N ILE A 19 -12.69 2.12 21.32
CA ILE A 19 -11.27 2.45 21.26
C ILE A 19 -10.98 3.75 22.01
N GLU A 20 -11.69 4.82 21.67
CA GLU A 20 -11.43 6.15 22.24
C GLU A 20 -11.82 6.24 23.74
N HIS A 21 -12.74 5.38 24.23
CA HIS A 21 -13.16 5.39 25.63
C HIS A 21 -12.40 4.42 26.52
N PHE A 22 -11.92 3.29 26.00
CA PHE A 22 -11.38 2.23 26.85
C PHE A 22 -9.94 1.85 26.54
N LEU A 23 -9.45 1.99 25.32
CA LEU A 23 -8.11 1.57 25.01
C LEU A 23 -7.06 2.61 25.42
N CYS A 24 -5.96 2.11 25.97
CA CYS A 24 -4.82 2.92 26.37
C CYS A 24 -3.59 2.54 25.55
N ILE A 25 -2.76 3.53 25.24
CA ILE A 25 -1.46 3.35 24.55
C ILE A 25 -0.32 3.90 25.39
N ARG A 26 0.87 3.39 25.15
CA ARG A 26 2.10 4.03 25.60
C ARG A 26 2.48 5.12 24.61
N THR A 27 2.47 6.37 25.03
CA THR A 27 2.88 7.51 24.20
C THR A 27 4.38 7.50 23.90
N LYS A 28 4.82 8.28 22.90
CA LYS A 28 6.26 8.50 22.59
C LYS A 28 7.03 9.04 23.82
N LYS A 29 6.37 9.72 24.74
CA LYS A 29 6.94 10.23 26.02
C LYS A 29 6.95 9.18 27.15
N GLY A 30 6.61 7.92 26.85
CA GLY A 30 6.60 6.83 27.85
C GLY A 30 5.44 6.84 28.82
N LYS A 31 4.44 7.69 28.65
CA LYS A 31 3.24 7.78 29.50
C LYS A 31 2.12 6.92 28.94
N LEU A 32 1.28 6.39 29.82
CA LEU A 32 0.02 5.76 29.44
C LEU A 32 -1.03 6.85 29.17
N ALA A 33 -1.73 6.76 28.04
CA ALA A 33 -2.80 7.68 27.66
C ALA A 33 -3.92 6.96 26.91
N ARG A 34 -5.12 7.53 26.90
CA ARG A 34 -6.21 7.05 26.05
C ARG A 34 -5.83 7.17 24.59
N LEU A 35 -6.24 6.16 23.79
CA LEU A 35 -6.07 6.20 22.36
C LEU A 35 -7.17 7.07 21.73
N VAL A 36 -6.81 8.28 21.35
CA VAL A 36 -7.66 9.16 20.55
C VAL A 36 -7.12 9.16 19.12
N MET A 37 -7.96 8.81 18.15
CA MET A 37 -7.54 8.72 16.77
C MET A 37 -7.19 10.09 16.19
N LYS A 38 -6.00 10.21 15.60
CA LYS A 38 -5.56 11.37 14.83
C LYS A 38 -6.31 11.45 13.48
N PRO A 39 -6.31 12.59 12.77
CA PRO A 39 -7.04 12.74 11.51
C PRO A 39 -6.75 11.64 10.47
N ALA A 40 -5.48 11.34 10.22
CA ALA A 40 -5.09 10.28 9.29
C ALA A 40 -5.59 8.88 9.74
N GLN A 41 -5.52 8.58 11.04
CA GLN A 41 -6.04 7.34 11.61
C GLN A 41 -7.56 7.23 11.48
N ARG A 42 -8.29 8.34 11.64
CA ARG A 42 -9.74 8.39 11.41
C ARG A 42 -10.07 8.10 9.96
N LYS A 43 -9.30 8.67 9.00
CA LYS A 43 -9.48 8.40 7.57
C LYS A 43 -9.36 6.91 7.26
N LEU A 44 -8.35 6.21 7.82
CA LEU A 44 -8.24 4.76 7.70
C LEU A 44 -9.46 4.05 8.31
N TYR A 45 -9.84 4.39 9.53
CA TYR A 45 -10.99 3.79 10.20
C TYR A 45 -12.29 3.98 9.41
N GLU A 46 -12.55 5.17 8.87
CA GLU A 46 -13.74 5.44 8.05
C GLU A 46 -13.75 4.63 6.74
N VAL A 47 -12.58 4.38 6.14
CA VAL A 47 -12.49 3.47 4.99
C VAL A 47 -12.81 2.04 5.40
N MET A 48 -12.23 1.52 6.50
CA MET A 48 -12.55 0.18 7.02
C MET A 48 -14.05 0.04 7.28
N LYS A 49 -14.63 1.04 7.94
CA LYS A 49 -16.07 1.08 8.25
C LYS A 49 -16.92 1.10 6.98
N ARG A 50 -16.57 1.91 6.00
CA ARG A 50 -17.29 2.02 4.72
C ARG A 50 -17.33 0.68 3.97
N GLU A 51 -16.22 -0.05 3.90
CA GLU A 51 -16.18 -1.35 3.24
C GLU A 51 -17.06 -2.37 3.98
N HIS A 52 -16.92 -2.46 5.29
CA HIS A 52 -17.75 -3.33 6.13
C HIS A 52 -19.26 -2.99 6.04
N ASP A 53 -19.64 -1.71 6.17
CA ASP A 53 -21.03 -1.28 6.10
C ASP A 53 -21.66 -1.53 4.72
N ALA A 54 -20.83 -1.58 3.67
CA ALA A 54 -21.25 -1.92 2.32
C ALA A 54 -21.34 -3.44 2.08
N GLY A 55 -21.14 -4.27 3.11
CA GLY A 55 -21.15 -5.71 3.01
C GLY A 55 -19.98 -6.30 2.22
N ARG A 56 -18.85 -5.60 2.18
CA ARG A 56 -17.62 -6.07 1.53
C ARG A 56 -16.55 -6.42 2.55
N PRO A 57 -15.68 -7.40 2.27
CA PRO A 57 -14.51 -7.67 3.08
C PRO A 57 -13.59 -6.44 3.09
N VAL A 58 -13.00 -6.13 4.24
CA VAL A 58 -12.05 -5.03 4.35
C VAL A 58 -10.70 -5.47 3.77
N ARG A 59 -10.30 -4.90 2.65
CA ARG A 59 -9.03 -5.16 1.97
C ARG A 59 -8.35 -3.83 1.70
N ILE A 60 -7.29 -3.52 2.45
CA ILE A 60 -6.64 -2.21 2.39
C ILE A 60 -5.12 -2.38 2.28
N VAL A 61 -4.50 -1.65 1.36
CA VAL A 61 -3.06 -1.49 1.29
C VAL A 61 -2.68 -0.03 1.57
N ILE A 62 -1.73 0.17 2.50
CA ILE A 62 -1.32 1.49 2.97
C ILE A 62 0.14 1.73 2.63
N LEU A 63 0.39 2.77 1.83
CA LEU A 63 1.70 3.38 1.66
C LEU A 63 1.75 4.66 2.51
N LYS A 64 2.71 4.77 3.39
CA LYS A 64 2.71 5.81 4.42
C LYS A 64 4.10 6.40 4.70
N ALA A 65 4.13 7.63 5.15
CA ALA A 65 5.28 8.18 5.84
C ALA A 65 5.46 7.53 7.23
N ARG A 66 6.66 7.65 7.79
CA ARG A 66 7.00 7.08 9.11
C ARG A 66 6.12 7.64 10.24
N GLN A 67 5.87 6.78 11.23
CA GLN A 67 5.32 7.11 12.56
C GLN A 67 3.96 7.83 12.58
N LEU A 68 3.10 7.58 11.61
CA LEU A 68 1.73 8.11 11.56
C LEU A 68 0.76 7.32 12.47
N GLY A 69 1.21 6.18 13.03
CA GLY A 69 0.45 5.39 14.00
C GLY A 69 -0.64 4.51 13.39
N PHE A 70 -0.50 4.10 12.13
CA PHE A 70 -1.46 3.22 11.47
C PHE A 70 -1.50 1.82 12.09
N SER A 71 -0.33 1.25 12.43
CA SER A 71 -0.27 -0.02 13.15
C SER A 71 -1.06 0.05 14.46
N THR A 72 -1.00 1.18 15.18
CA THR A 72 -1.74 1.35 16.46
C THR A 72 -3.25 1.31 16.25
N VAL A 73 -3.79 1.99 15.24
CA VAL A 73 -5.25 1.99 15.00
C VAL A 73 -5.70 0.65 14.41
N THR A 74 -4.92 0.02 13.54
CA THR A 74 -5.20 -1.32 13.01
C THR A 74 -5.28 -2.35 14.13
N GLU A 75 -4.27 -2.37 15.02
CA GLU A 75 -4.27 -3.23 16.20
C GLU A 75 -5.46 -2.95 17.12
N ALA A 76 -5.85 -1.68 17.32
CA ALA A 76 -6.97 -1.32 18.17
C ALA A 76 -8.32 -1.80 17.60
N VAL A 77 -8.52 -1.69 16.28
CA VAL A 77 -9.72 -2.20 15.60
C VAL A 77 -9.78 -3.72 15.69
N PHE A 78 -8.69 -4.41 15.40
CA PHE A 78 -8.62 -5.87 15.46
C PHE A 78 -8.69 -6.42 16.88
N PHE A 79 -8.14 -5.68 17.86
CA PHE A 79 -8.32 -6.00 19.26
C PHE A 79 -9.80 -5.88 19.68
N HIS A 80 -10.48 -4.79 19.31
CA HIS A 80 -11.92 -4.63 19.58
C HIS A 80 -12.69 -5.82 19.03
N ASP A 81 -12.46 -6.20 17.76
CA ASP A 81 -13.13 -7.31 17.12
C ASP A 81 -12.88 -8.64 17.87
N SER A 82 -11.61 -8.96 18.16
CA SER A 82 -11.23 -10.19 18.89
C SER A 82 -11.72 -10.21 20.35
N ALA A 83 -11.86 -9.06 21.00
CA ALA A 83 -12.26 -8.95 22.39
C ALA A 83 -13.79 -8.85 22.61
N THR A 84 -14.56 -8.66 21.54
CA THR A 84 -16.03 -8.45 21.62
C THR A 84 -16.85 -9.41 20.80
N ARG A 85 -16.24 -10.10 19.81
CA ARG A 85 -16.91 -11.07 18.94
C ARG A 85 -16.37 -12.49 19.17
N PRO A 86 -17.23 -13.51 19.12
CA PRO A 86 -16.77 -14.90 19.21
C PRO A 86 -16.09 -15.35 17.92
N LEU A 87 -15.20 -16.34 18.05
CA LEU A 87 -14.54 -17.09 16.97
C LEU A 87 -13.65 -16.24 16.04
N VAL A 88 -13.27 -15.03 16.47
CA VAL A 88 -12.37 -14.16 15.70
C VAL A 88 -10.94 -14.64 15.84
N ARG A 89 -10.26 -14.86 14.74
CA ARG A 89 -8.84 -15.21 14.67
C ARG A 89 -8.06 -14.11 14.00
N THR A 90 -7.28 -13.37 14.79
CA THR A 90 -6.44 -12.26 14.33
C THR A 90 -4.99 -12.70 14.24
N LEU A 91 -4.36 -12.50 13.09
CA LEU A 91 -2.95 -12.70 12.86
C LEU A 91 -2.24 -11.36 12.58
N ILE A 92 -1.17 -11.12 13.31
CA ILE A 92 -0.27 -9.98 13.13
C ILE A 92 1.04 -10.52 12.58
N ALA A 93 1.45 -10.06 11.40
CA ALA A 93 2.70 -10.44 10.77
C ALA A 93 3.60 -9.21 10.57
N ALA A 94 4.87 -9.30 10.97
CA ALA A 94 5.84 -8.22 10.78
C ALA A 94 7.19 -8.77 10.30
N HIS A 95 8.01 -7.89 9.70
CA HIS A 95 9.28 -8.27 9.07
C HIS A 95 10.36 -8.74 10.05
N ARG A 96 10.29 -8.35 11.33
CA ARG A 96 11.29 -8.65 12.37
C ARG A 96 10.64 -9.02 13.70
N GLU A 97 11.35 -9.82 14.49
CA GLU A 97 10.88 -10.29 15.81
C GLU A 97 10.63 -9.16 16.80
N ASP A 98 11.51 -8.15 16.83
CA ASP A 98 11.34 -6.98 17.69
C ASP A 98 10.14 -6.12 17.28
N ALA A 99 9.88 -5.97 15.98
CA ALA A 99 8.69 -5.30 15.46
C ALA A 99 7.43 -6.08 15.82
N THR A 100 7.42 -7.39 15.60
CA THR A 100 6.33 -8.31 15.98
C THR A 100 6.02 -8.21 17.48
N ALA A 101 7.06 -8.28 18.32
CA ALA A 101 6.90 -8.16 19.76
C ALA A 101 6.35 -6.80 20.21
N ASN A 102 6.73 -5.72 19.51
CA ASN A 102 6.22 -4.38 19.81
C ASN A 102 4.74 -4.22 19.45
N LEU A 103 4.30 -4.73 18.30
CA LEU A 103 2.89 -4.77 17.91
C LEU A 103 2.06 -5.59 18.90
N PHE A 104 2.57 -6.74 19.28
CA PHE A 104 1.89 -7.61 20.24
C PHE A 104 1.78 -6.98 21.64
N LYS A 105 2.79 -6.22 22.09
CA LYS A 105 2.74 -5.47 23.35
C LYS A 105 1.62 -4.44 23.35
N MET A 106 1.21 -3.87 22.22
CA MET A 106 0.07 -2.95 22.15
C MET A 106 -1.22 -3.66 22.57
N ASN A 107 -1.45 -4.87 22.05
CA ASN A 107 -2.62 -5.68 22.40
C ASN A 107 -2.63 -6.05 23.90
N LYS A 108 -1.47 -6.33 24.49
CA LYS A 108 -1.38 -6.55 25.94
C LYS A 108 -1.74 -5.29 26.74
N ILE A 109 -1.23 -4.12 26.32
CA ILE A 109 -1.57 -2.84 26.96
C ILE A 109 -3.07 -2.56 26.84
N PHE A 110 -3.70 -2.82 25.69
CA PHE A 110 -5.13 -2.69 25.53
C PHE A 110 -5.88 -3.56 26.53
N TYR A 111 -5.59 -4.85 26.58
CA TYR A 111 -6.24 -5.78 27.49
C TYR A 111 -6.01 -5.43 28.97
N ASP A 112 -4.79 -5.17 29.38
CA ASP A 112 -4.43 -4.97 30.77
C ASP A 112 -5.09 -3.72 31.35
N ASN A 113 -5.35 -2.70 30.52
CA ASN A 113 -5.96 -1.42 30.93
C ASN A 113 -7.47 -1.35 30.68
N LEU A 114 -8.13 -2.41 30.18
CA LEU A 114 -9.58 -2.46 30.11
C LEU A 114 -10.20 -2.46 31.53
N PRO A 115 -11.38 -1.84 31.69
CA PRO A 115 -12.21 -2.07 32.88
C PRO A 115 -12.50 -3.55 33.07
N ALA A 116 -12.52 -4.02 34.31
CA ALA A 116 -12.74 -5.44 34.65
C ALA A 116 -14.00 -6.03 34.01
N ALA A 117 -15.09 -5.23 33.97
CA ALA A 117 -16.38 -5.63 33.37
C ALA A 117 -16.32 -5.83 31.83
N LEU A 118 -15.31 -5.27 31.15
CA LEU A 118 -15.14 -5.37 29.69
C LEU A 118 -14.04 -6.35 29.28
N LYS A 119 -13.29 -6.91 30.25
CA LYS A 119 -12.25 -7.90 29.96
C LYS A 119 -12.88 -9.24 29.57
N PRO A 120 -12.66 -9.72 28.33
CA PRO A 120 -13.06 -11.10 28.02
C PRO A 120 -12.25 -12.09 28.87
N MET A 121 -12.82 -13.26 29.13
CA MET A 121 -12.09 -14.34 29.77
C MET A 121 -10.83 -14.67 28.98
N ARG A 122 -9.71 -14.90 29.66
CA ARG A 122 -8.41 -15.16 29.07
C ARG A 122 -7.85 -16.48 29.59
N LYS A 123 -7.74 -17.47 28.71
CA LYS A 123 -7.14 -18.76 29.03
C LYS A 123 -5.61 -18.71 29.01
N ASN A 124 -5.03 -18.04 28.02
CA ASN A 124 -3.59 -17.95 27.82
C ASN A 124 -3.18 -16.56 27.36
N SER A 125 -1.98 -16.15 27.77
CA SER A 125 -1.27 -14.99 27.22
C SER A 125 0.21 -15.21 27.36
N ASN A 126 0.87 -15.59 26.29
CA ASN A 126 2.31 -15.81 26.23
C ASN A 126 3.01 -14.66 25.48
N ALA A 127 4.19 -14.90 24.89
CA ALA A 127 4.94 -13.92 24.15
C ALA A 127 4.37 -13.63 22.73
N GLN A 128 3.53 -14.53 22.21
CA GLN A 128 3.11 -14.53 20.82
C GLN A 128 1.59 -14.65 20.62
N GLU A 129 0.83 -15.01 21.67
CA GLU A 129 -0.59 -15.27 21.56
C GLU A 129 -1.39 -14.85 22.79
N ILE A 130 -2.57 -14.33 22.58
CA ILE A 130 -3.63 -14.12 23.58
C ILE A 130 -4.83 -14.95 23.12
N VAL A 131 -5.39 -15.79 24.03
CA VAL A 131 -6.55 -16.63 23.77
C VAL A 131 -7.68 -16.23 24.70
N PHE A 132 -8.80 -15.81 24.14
CA PHE A 132 -10.00 -15.37 24.86
C PHE A 132 -10.99 -16.53 25.04
N GLU A 133 -10.62 -17.49 25.87
CA GLU A 133 -11.44 -18.62 26.24
C GLU A 133 -11.64 -18.67 27.78
N ASN A 134 -12.64 -19.45 28.21
CA ASN A 134 -12.79 -19.77 29.61
C ASN A 134 -11.58 -20.56 30.12
N PRO A 135 -10.84 -20.07 31.12
CA PRO A 135 -9.65 -20.74 31.66
C PRO A 135 -9.94 -21.98 32.52
N THR A 136 -11.24 -22.27 32.81
CA THR A 136 -11.64 -23.39 33.63
C THR A 136 -11.12 -24.73 33.08
N LYS A 137 -10.82 -25.67 33.99
CA LYS A 137 -10.50 -27.08 33.65
C LYS A 137 -11.73 -27.98 33.68
N ASP A 138 -12.86 -27.49 34.22
CA ASP A 138 -14.12 -28.21 34.25
C ASP A 138 -14.76 -28.21 32.86
N ALA A 139 -14.88 -29.42 32.29
CA ALA A 139 -15.43 -29.61 30.94
C ALA A 139 -16.87 -29.16 30.82
N ALA A 140 -17.73 -29.46 31.82
CA ALA A 140 -19.13 -29.09 31.81
C ALA A 140 -19.33 -27.57 31.95
N GLU A 141 -18.51 -26.88 32.71
CA GLU A 141 -18.54 -25.43 32.78
C GLU A 141 -18.03 -24.81 31.47
N LYS A 142 -16.97 -25.37 30.88
CA LYS A 142 -16.43 -24.90 29.60
C LYS A 142 -17.41 -25.08 28.45
N GLU A 143 -18.20 -26.16 28.45
CA GLU A 143 -19.24 -26.38 27.47
C GLU A 143 -20.38 -25.37 27.60
N ARG A 144 -20.81 -25.04 28.84
CA ARG A 144 -21.84 -24.03 29.09
C ARG A 144 -21.38 -22.60 28.82
N ASN A 145 -20.09 -22.30 29.04
CA ASN A 145 -19.52 -20.96 28.89
C ASN A 145 -18.09 -21.05 28.34
N PRO A 146 -17.92 -21.24 27.03
CA PRO A 146 -16.60 -21.42 26.43
C PRO A 146 -15.75 -20.13 26.39
N GLY A 147 -16.33 -18.98 26.68
CA GLY A 147 -15.76 -17.68 26.41
C GLY A 147 -15.94 -17.29 24.93
N LEU A 148 -15.13 -16.37 24.44
CA LEU A 148 -15.23 -15.91 23.05
C LEU A 148 -14.65 -16.91 22.02
N MET A 149 -13.75 -17.79 22.44
CA MET A 149 -13.00 -18.69 21.55
C MET A 149 -12.25 -17.92 20.45
N SER A 150 -11.88 -16.68 20.71
CA SER A 150 -11.16 -15.78 19.83
C SER A 150 -9.69 -15.72 20.22
N SER A 151 -8.82 -15.38 19.26
CA SER A 151 -7.39 -15.26 19.54
C SER A 151 -6.73 -14.13 18.75
N ILE A 152 -5.64 -13.60 19.31
CA ILE A 152 -4.71 -12.69 18.64
C ILE A 152 -3.33 -13.34 18.69
N ARG A 153 -2.77 -13.67 17.53
CA ARG A 153 -1.46 -14.27 17.38
C ARG A 153 -0.53 -13.38 16.57
N CYS A 154 0.73 -13.30 16.96
CA CYS A 154 1.75 -12.60 16.21
C CYS A 154 2.83 -13.54 15.69
N VAL A 155 3.32 -13.27 14.48
CA VAL A 155 4.34 -14.06 13.79
C VAL A 155 5.34 -13.14 13.09
N THR A 156 6.55 -13.63 12.90
CA THR A 156 7.54 -12.93 12.06
C THR A 156 7.49 -13.49 10.65
N ALA A 157 7.43 -12.64 9.64
CA ALA A 157 7.37 -13.00 8.22
C ALA A 157 8.77 -13.47 7.72
N LYS A 158 9.19 -14.69 8.11
CA LYS A 158 10.46 -15.32 7.76
C LYS A 158 10.30 -16.49 6.79
N GLY A 159 9.52 -16.31 5.70
CA GLY A 159 9.34 -17.34 4.67
C GLY A 159 7.98 -18.02 4.63
N GLY A 160 7.67 -18.66 3.50
CA GLY A 160 6.36 -19.20 3.16
C GLY A 160 5.88 -20.31 4.11
N GLY A 161 4.66 -20.20 4.58
CA GLY A 161 4.00 -21.17 5.46
C GLY A 161 3.17 -20.56 6.58
N ILE A 162 3.20 -19.24 6.71
CA ILE A 162 2.39 -18.50 7.68
C ILE A 162 0.93 -18.55 7.20
N GLY A 163 0.01 -18.98 8.07
CA GLY A 163 -1.45 -18.98 7.78
C GLY A 163 -1.99 -20.23 7.10
N ARG A 164 -1.17 -21.14 6.56
CA ARG A 164 -1.63 -22.30 5.77
C ARG A 164 -2.51 -23.30 6.53
N SER A 165 -2.54 -23.30 7.85
CA SER A 165 -3.31 -24.25 8.66
C SER A 165 -4.49 -23.64 9.39
N ASP A 166 -4.73 -22.35 9.26
CA ASP A 166 -5.76 -21.63 10.00
C ASP A 166 -6.72 -20.90 9.05
N THR A 167 -8.00 -20.83 9.43
CA THR A 167 -8.94 -19.87 8.84
C THR A 167 -8.85 -18.59 9.67
N LEU A 168 -8.44 -17.48 9.05
CA LEU A 168 -8.23 -16.20 9.71
C LEU A 168 -9.40 -15.25 9.47
N THR A 169 -9.72 -14.43 10.46
CA THR A 169 -10.71 -13.35 10.34
C THR A 169 -10.02 -12.02 10.02
N ASN A 170 -8.94 -11.70 10.75
CA ASN A 170 -8.21 -10.46 10.61
C ASN A 170 -6.72 -10.73 10.36
N VAL A 171 -6.13 -10.03 9.41
CA VAL A 171 -4.68 -10.06 9.13
C VAL A 171 -4.13 -8.65 9.10
N HIS A 172 -3.13 -8.39 9.92
CA HIS A 172 -2.31 -7.18 9.87
C HIS A 172 -0.91 -7.53 9.37
N ALA A 173 -0.60 -7.13 8.14
CA ALA A 173 0.70 -7.28 7.49
C ALA A 173 1.48 -5.96 7.65
N SER A 174 2.35 -5.89 8.67
CA SER A 174 3.08 -4.67 9.01
C SER A 174 4.47 -4.64 8.37
N GLU A 175 4.83 -3.47 7.80
CA GLU A 175 6.08 -3.23 7.09
C GLU A 175 6.36 -4.28 5.99
N ALA A 176 5.32 -4.55 5.18
CA ALA A 176 5.31 -5.62 4.18
C ALA A 176 6.37 -5.43 3.08
N ALA A 177 6.76 -4.19 2.73
CA ALA A 177 7.84 -3.91 1.79
C ALA A 177 9.21 -4.46 2.22
N PHE A 178 9.36 -4.82 3.50
CA PHE A 178 10.60 -5.36 4.06
C PHE A 178 10.54 -6.87 4.31
N TRP A 179 9.48 -7.55 3.86
CA TRP A 179 9.38 -9.01 4.01
C TRP A 179 10.27 -9.71 2.99
N PRO A 180 11.07 -10.72 3.39
CA PRO A 180 12.00 -11.41 2.48
C PRO A 180 11.31 -12.10 1.29
N GLN A 181 10.13 -12.67 1.51
CA GLN A 181 9.32 -13.40 0.52
C GLN A 181 7.88 -12.89 0.59
N MET A 182 7.73 -11.59 0.27
CA MET A 182 6.44 -10.91 0.47
C MET A 182 5.32 -11.56 -0.33
N GLU A 183 5.51 -11.84 -1.61
CA GLU A 183 4.49 -12.39 -2.50
C GLU A 183 4.00 -13.75 -2.00
N GLU A 184 4.89 -14.70 -1.83
CA GLU A 184 4.56 -16.05 -1.36
C GLU A 184 3.88 -16.05 0.02
N THR A 185 4.37 -15.18 0.92
CA THR A 185 3.81 -15.06 2.27
C THR A 185 2.42 -14.43 2.24
N LEU A 186 2.26 -13.38 1.43
CA LEU A 186 0.99 -12.69 1.29
C LEU A 186 -0.06 -13.58 0.63
N ASP A 187 0.29 -14.31 -0.44
CA ASP A 187 -0.59 -15.26 -1.10
C ASP A 187 -1.11 -16.32 -0.12
N ALA A 188 -0.22 -16.89 0.70
CA ALA A 188 -0.60 -17.86 1.72
C ALA A 188 -1.56 -17.26 2.78
N LEU A 189 -1.33 -16.01 3.19
CA LEU A 189 -2.19 -15.31 4.13
C LEU A 189 -3.56 -14.98 3.54
N LEU A 190 -3.61 -14.51 2.30
CA LEU A 190 -4.86 -14.16 1.62
C LEU A 190 -5.74 -15.38 1.40
N GLN A 191 -5.17 -16.55 1.06
CA GLN A 191 -5.91 -17.80 0.96
C GLN A 191 -6.47 -18.30 2.30
N ALA A 192 -5.89 -17.88 3.42
CA ALA A 192 -6.38 -18.22 4.76
C ALA A 192 -7.54 -17.34 5.24
N VAL A 193 -7.84 -16.23 4.55
CA VAL A 193 -8.89 -15.28 4.92
C VAL A 193 -10.05 -15.39 3.93
N PRO A 194 -11.24 -15.83 4.36
CA PRO A 194 -12.42 -15.89 3.50
C PRO A 194 -12.84 -14.51 2.97
N ASP A 195 -13.50 -14.51 1.81
CA ASP A 195 -14.12 -13.29 1.27
C ASP A 195 -15.50 -13.09 1.92
N ASP A 196 -15.47 -12.70 3.18
CA ASP A 196 -16.64 -12.46 4.01
C ASP A 196 -16.61 -11.01 4.54
N PRO A 197 -17.74 -10.28 4.59
CA PRO A 197 -17.81 -8.91 5.10
C PRO A 197 -17.21 -8.71 6.50
N ASP A 198 -17.23 -9.76 7.30
CA ASP A 198 -16.69 -9.77 8.66
C ASP A 198 -15.19 -10.04 8.73
N THR A 199 -14.49 -10.05 7.59
CA THR A 199 -13.04 -10.27 7.52
C THR A 199 -12.28 -9.01 7.10
N ALA A 200 -11.06 -8.87 7.62
CA ALA A 200 -10.22 -7.71 7.32
C ALA A 200 -8.75 -8.10 7.05
N VAL A 201 -8.19 -7.56 5.97
CA VAL A 201 -6.75 -7.60 5.70
C VAL A 201 -6.24 -6.18 5.51
N VAL A 202 -5.30 -5.78 6.37
CA VAL A 202 -4.61 -4.49 6.29
C VAL A 202 -3.13 -4.74 6.07
N ILE A 203 -2.63 -4.31 4.91
CA ILE A 203 -1.23 -4.37 4.54
C ILE A 203 -0.68 -2.95 4.65
N GLU A 204 0.36 -2.73 5.43
CA GLU A 204 0.96 -1.40 5.57
C GLU A 204 2.48 -1.44 5.40
N SER A 205 3.04 -0.40 4.78
CA SER A 205 4.48 -0.21 4.75
C SER A 205 4.88 1.24 4.52
N THR A 206 6.10 1.58 4.96
CA THR A 206 6.91 2.60 4.32
C THR A 206 7.49 2.04 3.02
N PRO A 207 7.87 2.89 2.05
CA PRO A 207 8.41 2.41 0.78
C PRO A 207 9.79 1.76 0.94
N ASN A 208 10.11 0.82 0.06
CA ASN A 208 11.42 0.15 0.01
C ASN A 208 11.79 -0.20 -1.44
N GLY A 209 11.95 0.82 -2.31
CA GLY A 209 12.29 0.66 -3.73
C GLY A 209 11.22 -0.03 -4.56
N PHE A 210 11.63 -0.47 -5.75
CA PHE A 210 10.77 -1.17 -6.71
C PHE A 210 10.76 -2.67 -6.43
N ASN A 211 10.00 -3.08 -5.42
CA ASN A 211 9.92 -4.46 -4.95
C ASN A 211 8.49 -5.04 -5.08
N ALA A 212 8.25 -6.22 -4.50
CA ALA A 212 6.94 -6.87 -4.48
C ALA A 212 5.82 -5.99 -3.90
N PHE A 213 6.10 -5.19 -2.88
CA PHE A 213 5.13 -4.26 -2.31
C PHE A 213 4.74 -3.16 -3.30
N LYS A 214 5.70 -2.64 -4.09
CA LYS A 214 5.42 -1.67 -5.15
C LYS A 214 4.51 -2.27 -6.23
N ARG A 215 4.80 -3.49 -6.69
CA ARG A 215 3.94 -4.17 -7.68
C ARG A 215 2.52 -4.39 -7.15
N PHE A 216 2.40 -4.81 -5.89
CA PHE A 216 1.10 -4.97 -5.24
C PHE A 216 0.35 -3.64 -5.08
N TRP A 217 1.07 -2.57 -4.71
CA TRP A 217 0.53 -1.22 -4.64
C TRP A 217 -0.01 -0.75 -5.99
N ASP A 218 0.76 -0.90 -7.06
CA ASP A 218 0.34 -0.52 -8.41
C ASP A 218 -0.89 -1.32 -8.86
N ALA A 219 -0.90 -2.62 -8.66
CA ALA A 219 -2.05 -3.46 -8.95
C ALA A 219 -3.32 -3.04 -8.17
N ALA A 220 -3.16 -2.53 -6.95
CA ALA A 220 -4.27 -1.97 -6.20
C ALA A 220 -4.74 -0.61 -6.75
N VAL A 221 -3.80 0.24 -7.16
CA VAL A 221 -4.12 1.55 -7.78
C VAL A 221 -4.83 1.36 -9.13
N ASP A 222 -4.37 0.40 -9.93
CA ASP A 222 -4.94 0.09 -11.24
C ASP A 222 -6.26 -0.74 -11.14
N GLY A 223 -6.62 -1.19 -9.93
CA GLY A 223 -7.82 -1.99 -9.70
C GLY A 223 -7.70 -3.45 -10.14
N THR A 224 -6.49 -3.94 -10.45
CA THR A 224 -6.22 -5.34 -10.80
C THR A 224 -6.40 -6.28 -9.60
N VAL A 225 -6.09 -5.79 -8.39
CA VAL A 225 -6.38 -6.49 -7.14
C VAL A 225 -7.46 -5.76 -6.35
N ALA A 226 -8.33 -6.52 -5.67
CA ALA A 226 -9.46 -5.98 -4.91
C ALA A 226 -9.03 -5.40 -3.55
N PHE A 227 -8.05 -4.50 -3.55
CA PHE A 227 -7.59 -3.77 -2.38
C PHE A 227 -7.78 -2.26 -2.57
N VAL A 228 -8.19 -1.57 -1.50
CA VAL A 228 -8.28 -0.10 -1.48
C VAL A 228 -6.90 0.48 -1.18
N PRO A 229 -6.24 1.18 -2.12
CA PRO A 229 -4.96 1.82 -1.89
C PRO A 229 -5.16 3.12 -1.11
N LEU A 230 -4.37 3.31 -0.04
CA LEU A 230 -4.37 4.53 0.75
C LEU A 230 -2.94 5.05 0.89
N PHE A 231 -2.70 6.26 0.39
CA PHE A 231 -1.45 6.97 0.61
C PHE A 231 -1.62 8.03 1.72
N PHE A 232 -0.63 8.08 2.62
CA PHE A 232 -0.59 9.07 3.70
C PHE A 232 0.76 9.78 3.73
N PRO A 233 0.81 11.05 3.29
CA PRO A 233 2.01 11.85 3.33
C PRO A 233 2.40 12.26 4.75
N TRP A 234 3.64 12.72 4.91
CA TRP A 234 4.15 13.12 6.22
C TRP A 234 3.37 14.27 6.87
N PHE A 235 2.84 15.18 6.08
CA PHE A 235 2.12 16.35 6.58
C PHE A 235 0.69 16.06 7.07
N ASP A 236 0.20 14.82 6.93
CA ASP A 236 -1.02 14.35 7.57
C ASP A 236 -0.82 14.12 9.09
N GLU A 237 0.43 14.19 9.60
CA GLU A 237 0.73 14.08 11.02
C GLU A 237 0.67 15.46 11.70
N PRO A 238 -0.31 15.71 12.59
CA PRO A 238 -0.45 17.01 13.24
C PRO A 238 0.75 17.42 14.12
N GLU A 239 1.54 16.44 14.58
CA GLU A 239 2.71 16.69 15.42
C GLU A 239 3.95 17.10 14.61
N TYR A 240 3.90 17.02 13.26
CA TYR A 240 5.03 17.36 12.41
C TYR A 240 5.05 18.86 12.11
N ARG A 241 5.22 19.64 13.18
CA ARG A 241 5.29 21.10 13.20
C ARG A 241 6.41 21.59 14.09
N ALA A 242 7.02 22.69 13.72
CA ALA A 242 8.05 23.36 14.53
C ALA A 242 7.82 24.88 14.53
N PRO A 243 8.13 25.57 15.64
CA PRO A 243 8.02 27.02 15.70
C PRO A 243 8.88 27.68 14.63
N VAL A 244 8.36 28.74 14.02
CA VAL A 244 9.03 29.55 13.00
C VAL A 244 9.53 30.84 13.64
N ALA A 245 10.78 31.20 13.42
CA ALA A 245 11.35 32.49 13.86
C ALA A 245 10.90 33.63 12.94
N ASP A 246 10.73 34.82 13.50
CA ASP A 246 10.43 36.02 12.70
C ASP A 246 11.55 36.29 11.70
N GLY A 247 11.16 36.61 10.46
CA GLY A 247 12.09 36.88 9.38
C GLY A 247 12.72 35.64 8.74
N THR A 248 12.14 34.43 8.95
CA THR A 248 12.60 33.22 8.28
C THR A 248 12.44 33.34 6.77
N GLU A 249 13.53 33.19 6.04
CA GLU A 249 13.53 33.10 4.58
C GLU A 249 13.32 31.66 4.13
N TRP A 250 12.47 31.48 3.09
CA TRP A 250 12.16 30.20 2.50
C TRP A 250 12.84 30.04 1.14
N THR A 251 13.36 28.85 0.87
CA THR A 251 13.93 28.54 -0.44
C THR A 251 12.84 28.39 -1.50
N GLU A 252 13.21 28.49 -2.78
CA GLU A 252 12.28 28.28 -3.91
C GLU A 252 11.63 26.88 -3.84
N GLU A 253 12.40 25.83 -3.46
CA GLU A 253 11.90 24.48 -3.26
C GLU A 253 10.81 24.41 -2.18
N GLU A 254 11.06 25.06 -1.03
CA GLU A 254 10.08 25.08 0.07
C GLU A 254 8.82 25.84 -0.30
N LEU A 255 8.93 26.95 -1.00
CA LEU A 255 7.79 27.71 -1.51
C LEU A 255 6.99 26.90 -2.55
N ALA A 256 7.68 26.19 -3.44
CA ALA A 256 7.05 25.30 -4.39
C ALA A 256 6.29 24.15 -3.68
N MET A 257 6.90 23.55 -2.66
CA MET A 257 6.22 22.52 -1.84
C MET A 257 5.00 23.10 -1.08
N LYS A 258 5.14 24.30 -0.51
CA LYS A 258 4.01 25.00 0.14
C LYS A 258 2.84 25.16 -0.80
N ALA A 259 3.11 25.59 -2.03
CA ALA A 259 2.08 25.78 -3.06
C ALA A 259 1.48 24.45 -3.55
N ALA A 260 2.31 23.43 -3.76
CA ALA A 260 1.87 22.15 -4.32
C ALA A 260 1.03 21.31 -3.34
N TYR A 261 1.34 21.36 -2.06
CA TYR A 261 0.72 20.49 -1.03
C TYR A 261 -0.09 21.26 0.02
N GLY A 262 -0.18 22.59 -0.07
CA GLY A 262 -0.90 23.43 0.89
C GLY A 262 -0.27 23.45 2.28
N LEU A 263 1.07 23.33 2.35
CA LEU A 263 1.79 23.29 3.62
C LEU A 263 1.79 24.66 4.30
N ASP A 264 1.76 24.66 5.63
CA ASP A 264 2.04 25.86 6.40
C ASP A 264 3.52 25.97 6.78
N GLU A 265 3.89 27.11 7.35
CA GLU A 265 5.28 27.42 7.68
C GLU A 265 5.85 26.58 8.81
N GLU A 266 5.02 26.16 9.77
CA GLU A 266 5.45 25.28 10.85
C GLU A 266 5.79 23.87 10.33
N GLN A 267 5.07 23.39 9.31
CA GLN A 267 5.37 22.12 8.64
C GLN A 267 6.67 22.22 7.84
N LEU A 268 6.89 23.30 7.09
CA LEU A 268 8.14 23.54 6.38
C LEU A 268 9.33 23.61 7.35
N MET A 269 9.16 24.30 8.48
CA MET A 269 10.19 24.40 9.51
C MET A 269 10.48 23.03 10.14
N TRP A 270 9.46 22.23 10.40
CA TRP A 270 9.64 20.86 10.89
C TRP A 270 10.43 20.00 9.89
N ARG A 271 10.11 20.09 8.59
CA ARG A 271 10.86 19.42 7.52
C ARG A 271 12.34 19.86 7.56
N ARG A 272 12.61 21.14 7.55
CA ARG A 272 13.96 21.72 7.60
C ARG A 272 14.74 21.20 8.81
N ASN A 273 14.15 21.27 10.00
CA ASN A 273 14.76 20.79 11.24
C ASN A 273 14.98 19.27 11.24
N THR A 274 14.08 18.51 10.64
CA THR A 274 14.20 17.05 10.54
C THR A 274 15.35 16.67 9.60
N ILE A 275 15.45 17.33 8.45
CA ILE A 275 16.56 17.12 7.50
C ILE A 275 17.88 17.47 8.19
N ALA A 276 18.01 18.66 8.76
CA ALA A 276 19.24 19.11 9.39
C ALA A 276 19.67 18.28 10.59
N GLY A 277 18.72 18.01 11.50
CA GLY A 277 19.01 17.35 12.80
C GLY A 277 19.01 15.83 12.72
N LYS A 278 17.91 15.21 12.29
CA LYS A 278 17.74 13.77 12.33
C LYS A 278 18.39 13.05 11.15
N LEU A 279 18.40 13.68 9.98
CA LEU A 279 18.87 13.08 8.73
C LEU A 279 20.23 13.66 8.26
N ARG A 280 20.90 14.45 9.09
CA ARG A 280 22.26 14.95 8.84
C ARG A 280 22.41 15.77 7.55
N GLY A 281 21.37 16.51 7.17
CA GLY A 281 21.33 17.28 5.93
C GLY A 281 20.87 16.51 4.69
N ASP A 282 20.55 15.22 4.82
CA ASP A 282 20.15 14.37 3.72
C ASP A 282 18.66 14.57 3.38
N ALA A 283 18.38 15.38 2.36
CA ALA A 283 17.03 15.66 1.87
C ALA A 283 16.44 14.49 1.09
N GLU A 284 17.25 13.65 0.45
CA GLU A 284 16.76 12.46 -0.26
C GLU A 284 16.24 11.43 0.73
N LYS A 285 16.97 11.21 1.82
CA LYS A 285 16.52 10.37 2.91
C LYS A 285 15.23 10.90 3.57
N PHE A 286 15.03 12.21 3.60
CA PHE A 286 13.75 12.78 4.04
C PHE A 286 12.61 12.34 3.12
N ARG A 287 12.77 12.46 1.81
CA ARG A 287 11.76 12.04 0.82
C ARG A 287 11.45 10.55 0.91
N GLN A 288 12.46 9.72 1.17
CA GLN A 288 12.28 8.28 1.41
C GLN A 288 11.44 7.98 2.66
N GLU A 289 11.78 8.61 3.80
CA GLU A 289 11.17 8.32 5.09
C GLU A 289 9.85 9.07 5.30
N TYR A 290 9.73 10.24 4.67
CA TYR A 290 8.63 11.19 4.79
C TYR A 290 8.15 11.67 3.41
N PRO A 291 7.67 10.77 2.55
CA PRO A 291 7.25 11.13 1.20
C PRO A 291 6.05 12.08 1.18
N SER A 292 6.02 12.93 0.16
CA SER A 292 4.93 13.89 -0.07
C SER A 292 3.88 13.38 -1.06
N CYS A 293 4.25 12.41 -1.92
CA CYS A 293 3.36 11.69 -2.82
C CYS A 293 3.82 10.23 -2.99
N ALA A 294 2.95 9.38 -3.54
CA ALA A 294 3.21 7.95 -3.68
C ALA A 294 4.37 7.67 -4.66
N GLU A 295 4.47 8.44 -5.75
CA GLU A 295 5.53 8.31 -6.74
C GLU A 295 6.90 8.63 -6.12
N GLU A 296 6.99 9.73 -5.37
CA GLU A 296 8.21 10.11 -4.64
C GLU A 296 8.64 9.01 -3.66
N ALA A 297 7.67 8.40 -2.97
CA ALA A 297 7.93 7.39 -1.98
C ALA A 297 8.77 6.22 -2.52
N PHE A 298 8.43 5.69 -3.67
CA PHE A 298 9.13 4.54 -4.26
C PHE A 298 10.42 4.94 -4.98
N LEU A 299 10.43 6.06 -5.68
CA LEU A 299 11.62 6.54 -6.40
C LEU A 299 12.78 6.84 -5.46
N MET A 300 12.48 7.39 -4.27
CA MET A 300 13.49 7.82 -3.30
C MET A 300 13.93 6.71 -2.36
N SER A 301 13.35 5.51 -2.45
CA SER A 301 13.70 4.36 -1.62
C SER A 301 14.50 3.33 -2.44
N GLY A 302 15.51 2.70 -1.81
CA GLY A 302 16.41 1.75 -2.47
C GLY A 302 17.79 2.34 -2.75
N ASP A 303 18.58 1.63 -3.59
CA ASP A 303 19.91 2.07 -4.05
C ASP A 303 19.85 2.31 -5.58
N PRO A 304 19.40 3.49 -6.02
CA PRO A 304 19.13 3.76 -7.42
C PRO A 304 20.41 4.03 -8.20
N PHE A 305 20.49 3.50 -9.42
CA PHE A 305 21.57 3.78 -10.35
C PHE A 305 21.50 5.21 -10.92
N PHE A 306 20.28 5.73 -11.15
CA PHE A 306 20.06 7.06 -11.68
C PHE A 306 19.76 8.07 -10.57
N ASP A 307 20.02 9.35 -10.84
CA ASP A 307 19.66 10.48 -9.97
C ASP A 307 18.12 10.57 -9.80
N ASN A 308 17.65 10.29 -8.60
CA ASN A 308 16.23 10.24 -8.28
C ASN A 308 15.49 11.56 -8.52
N ALA A 309 16.16 12.70 -8.27
CA ALA A 309 15.55 14.01 -8.50
C ALA A 309 15.29 14.24 -9.99
N LYS A 310 16.23 13.81 -10.84
CA LYS A 310 16.06 13.86 -12.29
C LYS A 310 14.98 12.89 -12.76
N LEU A 311 14.94 11.67 -12.23
CA LEU A 311 13.89 10.71 -12.55
C LEU A 311 12.49 11.24 -12.20
N LEU A 312 12.35 11.88 -11.04
CA LEU A 312 11.10 12.50 -10.64
C LEU A 312 10.68 13.66 -11.57
N LEU A 313 11.64 14.47 -12.02
CA LEU A 313 11.37 15.51 -13.02
C LEU A 313 10.93 14.90 -14.35
N CYS A 314 11.61 13.86 -14.82
CA CYS A 314 11.22 13.14 -16.04
C CYS A 314 9.81 12.53 -15.92
N LEU A 315 9.49 11.92 -14.77
CA LEU A 315 8.16 11.34 -14.53
C LEU A 315 7.05 12.41 -14.55
N LYS A 316 7.31 13.58 -13.93
CA LYS A 316 6.36 14.70 -13.95
C LYS A 316 6.19 15.32 -15.34
N ALA A 317 7.23 15.25 -16.16
CA ALA A 317 7.23 15.72 -17.55
C ALA A 317 6.77 14.65 -18.55
N ALA A 318 6.54 13.42 -18.10
CA ALA A 318 6.12 12.33 -18.96
C ALA A 318 4.79 12.65 -19.68
N PRO A 319 4.68 12.39 -20.97
CA PRO A 319 3.47 12.67 -21.73
C PRO A 319 2.31 11.81 -21.21
N ARG A 320 1.11 12.37 -21.23
CA ARG A 320 -0.10 11.60 -20.90
C ARG A 320 -0.45 10.67 -22.04
N MET A 321 -0.82 9.43 -21.72
CA MET A 321 -1.34 8.50 -22.71
C MET A 321 -2.64 9.03 -23.30
N LEU A 322 -2.71 9.08 -24.64
CA LEU A 322 -3.88 9.50 -25.40
C LEU A 322 -4.85 8.34 -25.63
N ARG A 323 -4.31 7.20 -26.07
CA ARG A 323 -5.08 5.98 -26.35
C ARG A 323 -4.21 4.73 -26.19
N ARG A 324 -4.87 3.58 -25.99
CA ARG A 324 -4.23 2.28 -25.85
C ARG A 324 -4.95 1.25 -26.73
N GLY A 325 -4.20 0.33 -27.32
CA GLY A 325 -4.79 -0.67 -28.19
C GLY A 325 -3.74 -1.55 -28.85
N ARG A 326 -4.13 -2.13 -29.98
CA ARG A 326 -3.32 -2.98 -30.83
C ARG A 326 -3.73 -2.84 -32.29
N TYR A 327 -2.89 -3.31 -33.22
CA TYR A 327 -3.25 -3.39 -34.63
C TYR A 327 -3.90 -4.75 -34.95
N VAL A 328 -4.98 -4.69 -35.73
CA VAL A 328 -5.62 -5.85 -36.34
C VAL A 328 -5.35 -5.80 -37.83
N TYR A 329 -4.86 -6.91 -38.40
CA TYR A 329 -4.41 -6.99 -39.80
C TYR A 329 -4.68 -8.39 -40.37
N ALA A 330 -4.64 -8.49 -41.71
CA ALA A 330 -4.49 -9.78 -42.42
C ALA A 330 -3.02 -10.08 -42.65
N GLU A 331 -2.63 -11.33 -42.60
CA GLU A 331 -1.27 -11.76 -42.95
C GLU A 331 -1.18 -12.10 -44.41
N SER A 332 -0.15 -11.56 -45.10
CA SER A 332 0.24 -11.99 -46.45
C SER A 332 0.98 -13.33 -46.42
N GLU A 333 1.20 -13.93 -47.59
CA GLU A 333 1.99 -15.16 -47.71
C GLU A 333 3.41 -15.05 -47.13
N ASN A 334 3.96 -13.83 -47.06
CA ASN A 334 5.26 -13.51 -46.45
C ASN A 334 5.17 -13.08 -44.98
N LEU A 335 4.08 -13.37 -44.31
CA LEU A 335 3.82 -13.00 -42.88
C LEU A 335 3.84 -11.50 -42.61
N ARG A 336 3.72 -10.65 -43.64
CA ARG A 336 3.67 -9.20 -43.53
C ARG A 336 2.23 -8.76 -43.27
N PRO A 337 2.00 -7.83 -42.32
CA PRO A 337 0.67 -7.25 -42.08
C PRO A 337 0.14 -6.49 -43.32
N GLU A 338 -1.10 -6.76 -43.70
CA GLU A 338 -1.81 -6.06 -44.77
C GLU A 338 -3.17 -5.55 -44.25
N GLY A 339 -3.56 -4.34 -44.68
CA GLY A 339 -4.85 -3.77 -44.36
C GLY A 339 -5.06 -3.55 -42.85
N TRP A 340 -4.00 -3.18 -42.12
CA TRP A 340 -4.07 -3.00 -40.68
C TRP A 340 -4.98 -1.83 -40.27
N THR A 341 -5.64 -2.01 -39.14
CA THR A 341 -6.48 -1.00 -38.50
C THR A 341 -6.19 -0.97 -36.99
N TRP A 342 -6.29 0.21 -36.42
CA TRP A 342 -6.17 0.36 -34.98
C TRP A 342 -7.43 -0.14 -34.27
N GLN A 343 -7.26 -0.95 -33.25
CA GLN A 343 -8.32 -1.39 -32.35
C GLN A 343 -8.02 -0.88 -30.93
N GLU A 344 -8.86 -0.03 -30.38
CA GLU A 344 -8.76 0.38 -29.00
C GLU A 344 -9.06 -0.78 -28.05
N ALA A 345 -8.19 -0.99 -27.06
CA ALA A 345 -8.34 -2.01 -26.04
C ALA A 345 -7.67 -1.53 -24.74
N ALA A 346 -8.38 -1.64 -23.64
CA ALA A 346 -7.85 -1.23 -22.33
C ALA A 346 -6.63 -2.10 -21.91
N ASP A 347 -6.58 -3.34 -22.37
CA ASP A 347 -5.51 -4.31 -22.20
C ASP A 347 -4.53 -4.36 -23.40
N GLY A 348 -4.62 -3.41 -24.33
CA GLY A 348 -3.76 -3.37 -25.52
C GLY A 348 -2.29 -3.18 -25.16
N GLU A 349 -1.41 -3.68 -26.01
CA GLU A 349 0.04 -3.69 -25.81
C GLU A 349 0.72 -2.39 -26.26
N ILE A 350 0.01 -1.56 -27.05
CA ILE A 350 0.54 -0.31 -27.57
C ILE A 350 -0.14 0.87 -26.89
N SER A 351 0.68 1.77 -26.34
CA SER A 351 0.26 3.06 -25.76
C SER A 351 0.72 4.19 -26.68
N ILE A 352 -0.20 5.06 -27.04
CA ILE A 352 0.06 6.26 -27.86
C ILE A 352 0.07 7.49 -26.96
N TYR A 353 1.11 8.29 -27.04
CA TYR A 353 1.29 9.52 -26.26
C TYR A 353 1.20 10.78 -27.12
N ALA A 354 1.53 10.67 -28.41
CA ALA A 354 1.37 11.74 -29.40
C ALA A 354 0.97 11.14 -30.75
N GLU A 355 -0.01 11.71 -31.43
CA GLU A 355 -0.38 11.29 -32.77
C GLU A 355 0.71 11.68 -33.79
N PRO A 356 0.90 10.90 -34.88
CA PRO A 356 1.88 11.24 -35.88
C PRO A 356 1.51 12.52 -36.64
N GLU A 357 2.46 13.45 -36.74
CA GLU A 357 2.34 14.64 -37.59
C GLU A 357 2.80 14.29 -39.02
N GLU A 358 2.12 14.84 -40.03
CA GLU A 358 2.45 14.59 -41.43
C GLU A 358 3.92 14.94 -41.76
N ARG A 359 4.65 14.00 -42.32
CA ARG A 359 6.06 14.12 -42.71
C ARG A 359 7.07 14.30 -41.56
N ALA A 360 6.64 14.24 -40.29
CA ALA A 360 7.58 14.27 -39.19
C ALA A 360 8.41 12.97 -39.16
N PRO A 361 9.72 13.03 -38.92
CA PRO A 361 10.57 11.87 -38.79
C PRO A 361 10.44 11.24 -37.41
N TYR A 362 10.19 9.94 -37.37
CA TYR A 362 10.11 9.14 -36.16
C TYR A 362 11.12 8.01 -36.16
N VAL A 363 11.53 7.60 -34.96
CA VAL A 363 12.40 6.45 -34.76
C VAL A 363 11.82 5.57 -33.65
N PHE A 364 11.92 4.25 -33.81
CA PHE A 364 11.55 3.29 -32.79
C PHE A 364 12.76 2.44 -32.44
N GLY A 365 13.10 2.40 -31.16
CA GLY A 365 14.05 1.47 -30.58
C GLY A 365 13.30 0.34 -29.88
N GLY A 366 13.64 -0.90 -30.22
CA GLY A 366 13.01 -2.09 -29.63
C GLY A 366 14.03 -3.07 -29.08
N ASP A 367 13.60 -3.82 -28.08
CA ASP A 367 14.34 -4.91 -27.46
C ASP A 367 13.47 -6.16 -27.48
N THR A 368 14.06 -7.29 -27.91
CA THR A 368 13.36 -8.57 -27.99
C THR A 368 13.60 -9.39 -26.72
N ALA A 369 12.55 -10.07 -26.26
CA ALA A 369 12.67 -11.01 -25.15
C ALA A 369 13.29 -12.32 -25.65
N GLY A 370 14.22 -12.87 -24.87
CA GLY A 370 14.70 -14.25 -25.08
C GLY A 370 13.76 -15.28 -24.44
N ASP A 371 14.20 -16.53 -24.39
CA ASP A 371 13.51 -17.60 -23.66
C ASP A 371 13.55 -17.31 -22.15
N GLY A 372 12.46 -16.76 -21.58
CA GLY A 372 12.41 -16.47 -20.16
C GLY A 372 11.28 -15.54 -19.74
N SER A 373 11.48 -14.83 -18.62
CA SER A 373 10.54 -13.86 -18.04
C SER A 373 10.67 -12.45 -18.62
N ASP A 374 11.53 -12.25 -19.61
CA ASP A 374 11.75 -10.96 -20.25
C ASP A 374 10.59 -10.57 -21.17
N ARG A 375 10.45 -9.29 -21.47
CA ARG A 375 9.36 -8.73 -22.25
C ARG A 375 9.88 -8.06 -23.51
N PHE A 376 9.09 -8.17 -24.57
CA PHE A 376 9.31 -7.40 -25.78
C PHE A 376 8.91 -5.96 -25.56
N THR A 377 9.79 -5.02 -25.84
CA THR A 377 9.52 -3.59 -25.67
C THR A 377 9.94 -2.79 -26.91
N ALA A 378 9.22 -1.71 -27.18
CA ALA A 378 9.68 -0.69 -28.13
C ALA A 378 9.21 0.70 -27.71
N HIS A 379 10.05 1.70 -27.96
CA HIS A 379 9.74 3.11 -27.71
C HIS A 379 9.91 3.92 -28.99
N GLY A 380 8.86 4.70 -29.31
CA GLY A 380 8.86 5.63 -30.42
C GLY A 380 9.17 7.05 -29.97
N LEU A 381 10.04 7.71 -30.70
CA LEU A 381 10.45 9.09 -30.43
C LEU A 381 10.26 9.96 -31.68
N ASP A 382 9.81 11.19 -31.48
CA ASP A 382 9.91 12.23 -32.48
C ASP A 382 11.39 12.65 -32.63
N ASN A 383 12.00 12.38 -33.78
CA ASN A 383 13.41 12.63 -34.02
C ASN A 383 13.79 14.12 -34.04
N ARG A 384 12.81 15.04 -34.07
CA ARG A 384 13.04 16.49 -33.99
C ARG A 384 13.21 16.96 -32.55
N THR A 385 12.45 16.35 -31.62
CA THR A 385 12.29 16.83 -30.24
C THR A 385 12.86 15.87 -29.21
N GLY A 386 13.01 14.58 -29.56
CA GLY A 386 13.30 13.51 -28.61
C GLY A 386 12.11 13.13 -27.71
N GLY A 387 10.92 13.70 -27.97
CA GLY A 387 9.71 13.42 -27.21
C GLY A 387 9.18 12.01 -27.51
N GLN A 388 8.77 11.29 -26.47
CA GLN A 388 8.17 9.97 -26.61
C GLN A 388 6.79 10.08 -27.26
N THR A 389 6.55 9.29 -28.30
CA THR A 389 5.31 9.30 -29.07
C THR A 389 4.46 8.05 -28.90
N ALA A 390 5.12 6.90 -28.77
CA ALA A 390 4.43 5.62 -28.54
C ALA A 390 5.31 4.65 -27.75
N GLN A 391 4.67 3.65 -27.18
CA GLN A 391 5.32 2.54 -26.52
C GLN A 391 4.60 1.24 -26.88
N LEU A 392 5.34 0.18 -27.20
CA LEU A 392 4.84 -1.18 -27.28
C LEU A 392 5.44 -1.97 -26.11
N TRP A 393 4.61 -2.75 -25.42
CA TRP A 393 5.00 -3.56 -24.29
C TRP A 393 4.22 -4.88 -24.31
N TYR A 394 4.91 -6.01 -24.51
CA TYR A 394 4.31 -7.29 -24.78
C TYR A 394 5.03 -8.42 -24.04
N ASP A 395 4.27 -9.29 -23.38
CA ASP A 395 4.75 -10.45 -22.61
C ASP A 395 4.26 -11.81 -23.12
N GLY A 396 3.70 -11.85 -24.35
CA GLY A 396 3.04 -13.02 -24.91
C GLY A 396 3.93 -14.01 -25.65
N GLY A 397 5.25 -13.88 -25.67
CA GLY A 397 6.18 -14.89 -26.18
C GLY A 397 6.20 -15.11 -27.72
N SER A 398 5.58 -14.22 -28.53
CA SER A 398 5.61 -14.31 -30.01
C SER A 398 6.41 -13.17 -30.62
N GLU A 399 7.64 -13.47 -31.06
CA GLU A 399 8.50 -12.52 -31.79
C GLU A 399 7.84 -12.03 -33.08
N LEU A 400 7.16 -12.92 -33.80
CA LEU A 400 6.44 -12.58 -35.01
C LEU A 400 5.35 -11.56 -34.76
N TRP A 401 4.52 -11.79 -33.75
CA TRP A 401 3.45 -10.85 -33.38
C TRP A 401 4.01 -9.49 -33.00
N TYR A 402 5.07 -9.46 -32.16
CA TYR A 402 5.77 -8.24 -31.81
C TYR A 402 6.28 -7.47 -33.03
N ALA A 403 6.97 -8.16 -33.94
CA ALA A 403 7.50 -7.56 -35.16
C ALA A 403 6.40 -7.01 -36.08
N GLN A 404 5.27 -7.71 -36.18
CA GLN A 404 4.10 -7.27 -36.95
C GLN A 404 3.44 -6.04 -36.34
N GLN A 405 3.25 -5.98 -35.02
CA GLN A 405 2.71 -4.81 -34.35
C GLN A 405 3.64 -3.60 -34.48
N LEU A 406 4.94 -3.80 -34.28
CA LEU A 406 5.96 -2.76 -34.46
C LEU A 406 6.03 -2.24 -35.89
N TYR A 407 5.89 -3.16 -36.89
CA TYR A 407 5.81 -2.78 -38.30
C TYR A 407 4.59 -1.87 -38.54
N CYS A 408 3.39 -2.26 -38.13
CA CYS A 408 2.19 -1.45 -38.30
C CYS A 408 2.36 -0.06 -37.65
N LEU A 409 2.86 -0.04 -36.42
CA LEU A 409 3.12 1.18 -35.66
C LEU A 409 4.13 2.08 -36.40
N GLY A 410 5.24 1.52 -36.89
CA GLY A 410 6.23 2.28 -37.64
C GLY A 410 5.68 2.86 -38.96
N MET A 411 4.82 2.11 -39.65
CA MET A 411 4.18 2.60 -40.86
C MET A 411 3.20 3.73 -40.60
N ASP A 412 2.42 3.65 -39.53
CA ASP A 412 1.49 4.74 -39.12
C ASP A 412 2.25 6.02 -38.69
N TYR A 413 3.50 5.83 -38.22
CA TYR A 413 4.41 6.96 -37.92
C TYR A 413 5.32 7.30 -39.11
N ASN A 414 4.72 7.48 -40.30
CA ASN A 414 5.35 7.94 -41.54
C ASN A 414 6.48 7.02 -42.04
N GLY A 415 6.40 5.73 -41.80
CA GLY A 415 7.50 4.79 -42.15
C GLY A 415 8.72 5.03 -41.27
N ALA A 416 8.54 5.11 -39.99
CA ALA A 416 9.59 5.35 -39.00
C ALA A 416 10.77 4.36 -39.13
N LEU A 417 11.97 4.83 -38.79
CA LEU A 417 13.13 3.95 -38.66
C LEU A 417 12.94 3.01 -37.47
N LEU A 418 13.02 1.72 -37.69
CA LEU A 418 12.94 0.68 -36.67
C LEU A 418 14.34 0.14 -36.37
N SER A 419 14.79 0.16 -35.15
CA SER A 419 16.02 -0.45 -34.65
C SER A 419 15.67 -1.42 -33.54
N VAL A 420 15.87 -2.71 -33.77
CA VAL A 420 15.54 -3.78 -32.83
C VAL A 420 16.81 -4.54 -32.47
N VAL A 421 17.02 -4.83 -31.18
CA VAL A 421 18.20 -5.56 -30.66
C VAL A 421 17.76 -6.93 -30.19
#